data_52807b296ae8e43014294048f570a116
#
_entry.id   52807b296ae8e43014294048f570a116
#
_cell.length_a   1.000
_cell.length_b   1.000
_cell.length_c   1.000
_cell.angle_alpha   90.00
_cell.angle_beta   90.00
_cell.angle_gamma   90.00
#
_symmetry.space_group_name_H-M   'P 1'
#
loop_
_entity.id
_entity.type
_entity.pdbx_description
1 polymer ?
#
loop_
_entity_poly.entity_id
_entity_poly.type
_entity_poly.pdbx_seq_one_letter_code
_entity_poly.pdbx_strand_id
1 'polypeptide(L)'
;RRGDYLTSNGAHPIQTIEYYEKSVNIIGEYDYIMIFSDDITWCKENLKFPNMVFVEGNTDVQDLWCMSLCKNNIIANSSFSWWAAWLNINDNKVVVSPQRWFGLPLNTSNIIPQEWYNI
;
A
#
# COMPACT_ATOMS: atom_id res chain seq x y z
N ARG A 1 1.30 5.97 0.73
CA ARG A 1 0.96 7.40 0.58
C ARG A 1 0.44 7.93 1.88
N ARG A 2 1.06 8.96 2.42
CA ARG A 2 0.70 9.52 3.72
C ARG A 2 0.97 11.04 3.80
N GLY A 3 2.15 11.49 3.36
CA GLY A 3 2.65 12.83 3.60
C GLY A 3 1.70 13.94 3.15
N ASP A 4 1.30 13.93 1.89
CA ASP A 4 0.34 14.89 1.33
C ASP A 4 -1.10 14.70 1.84
N TYR A 5 -1.46 13.50 2.32
CA TYR A 5 -2.80 13.23 2.89
C TYR A 5 -3.01 13.86 4.26
N LEU A 6 -1.93 14.17 4.99
CA LEU A 6 -2.02 14.91 6.27
C LEU A 6 -2.67 16.30 6.10
N THR A 7 -2.54 16.90 4.93
CA THR A 7 -3.07 18.24 4.60
C THR A 7 -4.34 18.22 3.75
N SER A 8 -4.87 17.05 3.44
CA SER A 8 -6.02 16.88 2.53
C SER A 8 -7.38 17.17 3.13
N ASN A 9 -7.47 17.75 4.33
CA ASN A 9 -8.72 18.03 5.06
C ASN A 9 -9.68 16.83 5.15
N GLY A 10 -9.13 15.61 5.26
CA GLY A 10 -9.90 14.38 5.37
C GLY A 10 -10.46 13.84 4.04
N ALA A 11 -10.16 14.46 2.90
CA ALA A 11 -10.59 13.96 1.60
C ALA A 11 -9.94 12.61 1.27
N HIS A 12 -8.71 12.41 1.74
CA HIS A 12 -7.98 11.15 1.61
C HIS A 12 -7.63 10.61 3.01
N PRO A 13 -8.29 9.55 3.48
CA PRO A 13 -8.01 8.97 4.79
C PRO A 13 -6.60 8.37 4.82
N ILE A 14 -5.90 8.60 5.93
CA ILE A 14 -4.61 7.97 6.19
C ILE A 14 -4.86 6.57 6.72
N GLN A 15 -4.13 5.58 6.19
CA GLN A 15 -4.22 4.22 6.68
C GLN A 15 -3.55 4.09 8.06
N THR A 16 -4.16 3.31 8.92
CA THR A 16 -3.71 3.08 10.29
C THR A 16 -2.65 1.99 10.37
N ILE A 17 -1.92 1.92 11.48
CA ILE A 17 -0.98 0.82 11.75
C ILE A 17 -1.76 -0.51 11.77
N GLU A 18 -2.94 -0.54 12.38
CA GLU A 18 -3.83 -1.72 12.44
C GLU A 18 -4.19 -2.25 11.04
N TYR A 19 -4.42 -1.36 10.06
CA TYR A 19 -4.63 -1.76 8.67
C TYR A 19 -3.42 -2.54 8.12
N TYR A 20 -2.20 -2.04 8.34
CA TYR A 20 -0.99 -2.71 7.87
C TYR A 20 -0.73 -4.02 8.61
N GLU A 21 -0.98 -4.10 9.91
CA GLU A 21 -0.88 -5.34 10.69
C GLU A 21 -1.84 -6.41 10.17
N LYS A 22 -3.10 -6.07 9.95
CA LYS A 22 -4.09 -6.97 9.35
C LYS A 22 -3.67 -7.41 7.95
N SER A 23 -3.16 -6.49 7.14
CA SER A 23 -2.71 -6.78 5.79
C SER A 23 -1.53 -7.75 5.76
N VAL A 24 -0.54 -7.57 6.63
CA VAL A 24 0.60 -8.48 6.75
C VAL A 24 0.13 -9.87 7.19
N ASN A 25 -0.83 -9.97 8.10
CA ASN A 25 -1.41 -11.26 8.50
C ASN A 25 -2.13 -11.98 7.34
N ILE A 26 -2.79 -11.24 6.44
CA ILE A 26 -3.41 -11.80 5.23
C ILE A 26 -2.35 -12.33 4.27
N ILE A 27 -1.25 -11.60 4.07
CA ILE A 27 -0.13 -12.05 3.25
C ILE A 27 0.50 -13.34 3.81
N GLY A 28 0.60 -13.46 5.13
CA GLY A 28 1.20 -14.60 5.80
C GLY A 28 2.73 -14.59 5.74
N GLU A 29 3.34 -15.70 5.27
CA GLU A 29 4.81 -15.82 5.24
C GLU A 29 5.44 -14.95 4.13
N TYR A 30 6.53 -14.28 4.47
CA TYR A 30 7.33 -13.45 3.57
C TYR A 30 8.80 -13.43 4.00
N ASP A 31 9.70 -13.20 3.05
CA ASP A 31 11.14 -13.05 3.33
C ASP A 31 11.45 -11.59 3.75
N TYR A 32 10.91 -10.62 3.01
CA TYR A 32 11.12 -9.19 3.24
C TYR A 32 9.83 -8.40 3.01
N ILE A 33 9.68 -7.29 3.76
CA ILE A 33 8.68 -6.26 3.49
C ILE A 33 9.41 -5.02 2.96
N MET A 34 9.17 -4.66 1.70
CA MET A 34 9.69 -3.43 1.11
C MET A 34 8.71 -2.29 1.36
N ILE A 35 9.18 -1.22 1.97
CA ILE A 35 8.37 -0.05 2.34
C ILE A 35 8.67 1.09 1.37
N PHE A 36 7.65 1.52 0.62
CA PHE A 36 7.67 2.68 -0.26
C PHE A 36 6.73 3.75 0.31
N SER A 37 7.22 4.94 0.53
CA SER A 37 6.42 6.01 1.13
C SER A 37 6.95 7.40 0.77
N ASP A 38 6.05 8.36 0.66
CA ASP A 38 6.35 9.80 0.63
C ASP A 38 6.60 10.36 2.04
N ASP A 39 6.43 9.55 3.10
CA ASP A 39 6.74 9.84 4.49
C ASP A 39 7.50 8.66 5.12
N ILE A 40 8.72 8.43 4.61
CA ILE A 40 9.53 7.27 5.03
C ILE A 40 10.00 7.40 6.49
N THR A 41 10.19 8.61 6.98
CA THR A 41 10.57 8.87 8.38
C THR A 41 9.51 8.33 9.32
N TRP A 42 8.25 8.67 9.08
CA TRP A 42 7.14 8.12 9.87
C TRP A 42 7.10 6.60 9.81
N CYS A 43 7.33 6.01 8.63
CA CYS A 43 7.34 4.56 8.49
C CYS A 43 8.41 3.90 9.35
N LYS A 44 9.63 4.47 9.38
CA LYS A 44 10.75 3.97 10.21
C LYS A 44 10.44 4.03 11.70
N GLU A 45 9.74 5.06 12.14
CA GLU A 45 9.41 5.28 13.55
C GLU A 45 8.24 4.40 14.02
N ASN A 46 7.25 4.18 13.18
CA ASN A 46 5.97 3.63 13.59
C ASN A 46 5.70 2.18 13.14
N LEU A 47 6.22 1.74 12.00
CA LEU A 47 6.04 0.36 11.56
C LEU A 47 7.07 -0.57 12.22
N LYS A 48 6.61 -1.74 12.68
CA LYS A 48 7.44 -2.71 13.41
C LYS A 48 7.12 -4.12 12.92
N PHE A 49 7.61 -4.46 11.73
CA PHE A 49 7.52 -5.81 11.17
C PHE A 49 8.90 -6.44 11.05
N PRO A 50 9.02 -7.77 11.08
CA PRO A 50 10.28 -8.44 10.75
C PRO A 50 10.75 -8.13 9.32
N ASN A 51 12.06 -8.05 9.12
CA ASN A 51 12.70 -7.97 7.79
C ASN A 51 12.21 -6.80 6.91
N MET A 52 11.99 -5.62 7.50
CA MET A 52 11.62 -4.42 6.73
C MET A 52 12.82 -3.85 5.96
N VAL A 53 12.58 -3.47 4.71
CA VAL A 53 13.51 -2.74 3.86
C VAL A 53 12.85 -1.42 3.45
N PHE A 54 13.40 -0.30 3.87
CA PHE A 54 12.90 1.03 3.49
C PHE A 54 13.56 1.46 2.18
N VAL A 55 12.75 1.69 1.16
CA VAL A 55 13.22 2.07 -0.17
C VAL A 55 13.30 3.58 -0.27
N GLU A 56 14.49 4.10 -0.57
CA GLU A 56 14.79 5.53 -0.66
C GLU A 56 15.70 5.82 -1.85
N GLY A 57 15.66 7.05 -2.33
CA GLY A 57 16.58 7.54 -3.38
C GLY A 57 16.21 7.16 -4.81
N ASN A 58 15.09 6.50 -5.03
CA ASN A 58 14.57 6.18 -6.35
C ASN A 58 13.70 7.32 -6.90
N THR A 59 13.51 7.31 -8.22
CA THR A 59 12.44 8.08 -8.87
C THR A 59 11.09 7.37 -8.69
N ASP A 60 9.99 8.09 -8.90
CA ASP A 60 8.63 7.53 -8.85
C ASP A 60 8.45 6.35 -9.81
N VAL A 61 9.06 6.43 -11.00
CA VAL A 61 9.01 5.34 -12.00
C VAL A 61 9.74 4.10 -11.51
N GLN A 62 10.90 4.28 -10.86
CA GLN A 62 11.66 3.16 -10.29
C GLN A 62 10.89 2.52 -9.14
N ASP A 63 10.27 3.30 -8.27
CA ASP A 63 9.44 2.78 -7.18
C ASP A 63 8.23 2.02 -7.72
N LEU A 64 7.51 2.56 -8.70
CA LEU A 64 6.40 1.88 -9.35
C LEU A 64 6.82 0.52 -9.92
N TRP A 65 7.96 0.50 -10.60
CA TRP A 65 8.53 -0.72 -11.17
C TRP A 65 8.90 -1.74 -10.08
N CYS A 66 9.63 -1.32 -9.05
CA CYS A 66 10.00 -2.20 -7.95
C CYS A 66 8.76 -2.79 -7.24
N MET A 67 7.75 -1.97 -6.96
CA MET A 67 6.49 -2.42 -6.36
C MET A 67 5.78 -3.46 -7.23
N SER A 68 5.77 -3.29 -8.55
CA SER A 68 5.12 -4.23 -9.49
C SER A 68 5.84 -5.58 -9.60
N LEU A 69 7.11 -5.66 -9.21
CA LEU A 69 7.90 -6.89 -9.19
C LEU A 69 7.82 -7.66 -7.87
N CYS A 70 7.23 -7.09 -6.84
CA CYS A 70 7.05 -7.77 -5.56
C CYS A 70 6.08 -8.96 -5.71
N LYS A 71 6.28 -10.01 -4.90
CA LYS A 71 5.39 -11.18 -4.90
C LYS A 71 3.94 -10.80 -4.58
N ASN A 72 3.75 -9.93 -3.58
CA ASN A 72 2.46 -9.45 -3.08
C ASN A 72 2.49 -7.94 -2.89
N ASN A 73 1.33 -7.31 -2.78
CA ASN A 73 1.24 -5.86 -2.58
C ASN A 73 0.22 -5.53 -1.48
N ILE A 74 0.64 -4.70 -0.53
CA ILE A 74 -0.25 -4.01 0.41
C ILE A 74 -0.27 -2.55 -0.01
N ILE A 75 -1.42 -2.03 -0.38
CA ILE A 75 -1.53 -0.69 -0.94
C ILE A 75 -2.30 0.25 -0.01
N ALA A 76 -1.94 1.53 -0.03
CA ALA A 76 -2.79 2.58 0.51
C ALA A 76 -3.85 2.99 -0.55
N ASN A 77 -4.76 3.89 -0.18
CA ASN A 77 -5.75 4.49 -1.07
C ASN A 77 -5.11 5.51 -2.05
N SER A 78 -4.20 5.02 -2.87
CA SER A 78 -3.39 5.81 -3.80
C SER A 78 -3.42 5.18 -5.19
N SER A 79 -3.72 5.97 -6.22
CA SER A 79 -3.66 5.52 -7.61
C SER A 79 -2.26 5.02 -8.00
N PHE A 80 -1.20 5.61 -7.44
CA PHE A 80 0.16 5.16 -7.66
C PHE A 80 0.38 3.71 -7.21
N SER A 81 0.03 3.38 -5.95
CA SER A 81 0.17 2.01 -5.44
C SER A 81 -0.84 1.04 -6.06
N TRP A 82 -2.01 1.53 -6.45
CA TRP A 82 -2.99 0.75 -7.20
C TRP A 82 -2.42 0.27 -8.53
N TRP A 83 -1.80 1.17 -9.30
CA TRP A 83 -1.17 0.80 -10.57
C TRP A 83 -0.01 -0.16 -10.39
N ALA A 84 0.80 -0.01 -9.34
CA ALA A 84 1.86 -0.96 -9.05
C ALA A 84 1.32 -2.37 -8.82
N ALA A 85 0.24 -2.51 -8.04
CA ALA A 85 -0.41 -3.80 -7.78
C ALA A 85 -1.11 -4.37 -9.03
N TRP A 86 -1.72 -3.51 -9.85
CA TRP A 86 -2.35 -3.91 -11.10
C TRP A 86 -1.32 -4.45 -12.11
N LEU A 87 -0.21 -3.75 -12.27
CA LEU A 87 0.89 -4.12 -13.17
C LEU A 87 1.71 -5.32 -12.68
N ASN A 88 1.51 -5.76 -11.45
CA ASN A 88 2.18 -6.96 -10.94
C ASN A 88 1.68 -8.20 -11.67
N ILE A 89 2.58 -8.88 -12.39
CA ILE A 89 2.28 -10.03 -13.25
C ILE A 89 2.38 -11.40 -12.57
N ASN A 90 2.65 -11.45 -11.26
CA ASN A 90 2.70 -12.72 -10.55
C ASN A 90 1.30 -13.35 -10.49
N ASP A 91 1.16 -14.57 -10.99
CA ASP A 91 -0.13 -15.28 -11.10
C ASP A 91 -0.81 -15.51 -9.75
N ASN A 92 -0.01 -15.75 -8.71
CA ASN A 92 -0.49 -16.03 -7.35
C ASN A 92 -0.34 -14.83 -6.40
N LYS A 93 -0.30 -13.62 -6.93
CA LYS A 93 -0.19 -12.42 -6.10
C LYS A 93 -1.37 -12.27 -5.16
N VAL A 94 -1.08 -11.89 -3.94
CA VAL A 94 -2.06 -11.40 -2.99
C VAL A 94 -1.97 -9.88 -2.94
N VAL A 95 -3.08 -9.20 -3.18
CA VAL A 95 -3.17 -7.74 -3.06
C VAL A 95 -4.15 -7.40 -1.95
N VAL A 96 -3.70 -6.58 -1.01
CA VAL A 96 -4.55 -6.05 0.07
C VAL A 96 -4.73 -4.55 -0.14
N SER A 97 -5.98 -4.11 -0.17
CA SER A 97 -6.39 -2.72 -0.36
C SER A 97 -7.29 -2.23 0.77
N PRO A 98 -7.27 -0.93 1.09
CA PRO A 98 -8.15 -0.40 2.11
C PRO A 98 -9.59 -0.27 1.60
N GLN A 99 -10.56 -0.63 2.45
CA GLN A 99 -11.98 -0.49 2.14
C GLN A 99 -12.38 0.97 1.97
N ARG A 100 -11.83 1.85 2.81
CA ARG A 100 -12.11 3.29 2.73
C ARG A 100 -11.10 3.99 1.83
N TRP A 101 -11.48 4.20 0.57
CA TRP A 101 -10.62 4.86 -0.42
C TRP A 101 -10.66 6.40 -0.30
N PHE A 102 -11.85 6.96 -0.07
CA PHE A 102 -12.07 8.40 0.09
C PHE A 102 -12.61 8.74 1.47
N GLY A 103 -12.38 9.98 1.90
CA GLY A 103 -12.99 10.53 3.12
C GLY A 103 -14.50 10.80 2.99
N LEU A 104 -14.98 10.90 1.76
CA LEU A 104 -16.39 11.08 1.41
C LEU A 104 -17.04 9.73 1.05
N PRO A 105 -18.38 9.60 1.21
CA PRO A 105 -19.12 8.38 0.88
C PRO A 105 -19.30 8.21 -0.64
N LEU A 106 -18.18 8.08 -1.36
CA LEU A 106 -18.19 7.83 -2.80
C LEU A 106 -18.29 6.32 -3.08
N ASN A 107 -18.98 5.96 -4.16
CA ASN A 107 -19.01 4.58 -4.61
C ASN A 107 -17.65 4.18 -5.19
N THR A 108 -17.00 3.23 -4.56
CA THR A 108 -15.67 2.71 -4.95
C THR A 108 -15.73 1.29 -5.49
N SER A 109 -16.92 0.74 -5.74
CA SER A 109 -17.11 -0.66 -6.17
C SER A 109 -16.38 -1.02 -7.47
N ASN A 110 -16.10 -0.03 -8.32
CA ASN A 110 -15.40 -0.22 -9.58
C ASN A 110 -13.89 0.10 -9.50
N ILE A 111 -13.39 0.49 -8.33
CA ILE A 111 -11.97 0.85 -8.15
C ILE A 111 -11.16 -0.39 -7.79
N ILE A 112 -11.71 -1.23 -6.92
CA ILE A 112 -11.00 -2.38 -6.37
C ILE A 112 -11.40 -3.64 -7.14
N PRO A 113 -10.46 -4.34 -7.78
CA PRO A 113 -10.69 -5.64 -8.39
C PRO A 113 -11.26 -6.64 -7.39
N GLN A 114 -12.19 -7.50 -7.83
CA GLN A 114 -12.88 -8.46 -6.95
C GLN A 114 -11.95 -9.49 -6.32
N GLU A 115 -10.83 -9.79 -6.98
CA GLU A 115 -9.81 -10.71 -6.52
C GLU A 115 -8.88 -10.15 -5.43
N TRP A 116 -8.95 -8.84 -5.13
CA TRP A 116 -8.16 -8.21 -4.10
C TRP A 116 -8.84 -8.27 -2.73
N TYR A 117 -8.07 -8.46 -1.68
CA TYR A 117 -8.57 -8.37 -0.30
C TYR A 117 -8.84 -6.90 0.04
N ASN A 118 -10.09 -6.56 0.22
CA ASN A 118 -10.53 -5.18 0.53
C ASN A 118 -10.97 -5.12 2.01
N ILE A 119 -10.14 -4.56 2.90
CA ILE A 119 -10.32 -4.59 4.36
C ILE A 119 -10.35 -3.20 4.99
#